data_7cd237268cf41b31751e3eee399e9192
#
_entry.id   7cd237268cf41b31751e3eee399e9192
#
_cell.length_a   1.000
_cell.length_b   1.000
_cell.length_c   1.000
_cell.angle_alpha   90.00
_cell.angle_beta   90.00
_cell.angle_gamma   90.00
#
_symmetry.space_group_name_H-M   'P 1'
#
loop_
_entity.id
_entity.type
_entity.pdbx_description
1 polymer ?
#
loop_
_entity_poly.entity_id
_entity_poly.type
_entity_poly.pdbx_seq_one_letter_code
_entity_poly.pdbx_strand_id
1 'polypeptide(L)'
;NGKDITEESIRRRALEGISYIPEDRQNYGIVMDFTLSENLGLRSYFREPFSRKGILDKKAFDSYAEDLIDKYDIRSGQGLRTVVRSMSGGNQQKAIIAREIEQESDLMIFVQPTRGLDIGAIENIRRQMIGERDKGKAILLISLELDEIMDCADTIGVIYNGKKIGRAHV
;
A
#
# COMPACT_ATOMS: atom_id res chain seq x y z
N ASN A 1 8.32 -6.28 18.01
CA ASN A 1 7.51 -6.15 19.23
C ASN A 1 7.37 -7.46 20.04
N GLY A 2 7.87 -8.62 19.53
CA GLY A 2 7.85 -9.90 20.24
C GLY A 2 6.48 -10.54 20.49
N LYS A 3 5.41 -9.97 19.94
CA LYS A 3 4.06 -10.51 20.03
C LYS A 3 3.79 -11.49 18.90
N ASP A 4 3.33 -12.70 19.22
CA ASP A 4 2.84 -13.65 18.22
C ASP A 4 1.46 -13.20 17.72
N ILE A 5 1.33 -13.05 16.38
CA ILE A 5 0.12 -12.63 15.69
C ILE A 5 -0.36 -13.67 14.69
N THR A 6 0.13 -14.89 14.76
CA THR A 6 -0.14 -15.96 13.79
C THR A 6 -1.63 -16.25 13.68
N GLU A 7 -2.35 -16.29 14.80
CA GLU A 7 -3.78 -16.57 14.85
C GLU A 7 -4.67 -15.31 14.81
N GLU A 8 -4.05 -14.13 14.73
CA GLU A 8 -4.82 -12.88 14.71
C GLU A 8 -5.51 -12.65 13.37
N SER A 9 -6.70 -12.02 13.44
CA SER A 9 -7.43 -11.60 12.22
C SER A 9 -6.65 -10.57 11.40
N ILE A 10 -6.96 -10.46 10.10
CA ILE A 10 -6.35 -9.46 9.20
C ILE A 10 -6.45 -8.04 9.79
N ARG A 11 -7.65 -7.69 10.31
CA ARG A 11 -7.86 -6.38 10.95
C ARG A 11 -6.97 -6.19 12.18
N ARG A 12 -6.81 -7.22 12.99
CA ARG A 12 -5.96 -7.14 14.20
C ARG A 12 -4.50 -6.94 13.83
N ARG A 13 -3.98 -7.72 12.86
CA ARG A 13 -2.61 -7.55 12.35
C ARG A 13 -2.36 -6.15 11.82
N ALA A 14 -3.33 -5.58 11.12
CA ALA A 14 -3.27 -4.20 10.63
C ALA A 14 -3.18 -3.18 11.76
N LEU A 15 -3.95 -3.37 12.84
CA LEU A 15 -3.91 -2.52 14.04
C LEU A 15 -2.62 -2.68 14.86
N GLU A 16 -1.91 -3.79 14.71
CA GLU A 16 -0.58 -4.03 15.29
C GLU A 16 0.56 -3.44 14.44
N GLY A 17 0.24 -2.59 13.46
CA GLY A 17 1.23 -1.84 12.68
C GLY A 17 1.75 -2.56 11.45
N ILE A 18 0.92 -3.36 10.76
CA ILE A 18 1.28 -4.01 9.49
C ILE A 18 0.46 -3.43 8.35
N SER A 19 1.15 -2.94 7.32
CA SER A 19 0.58 -2.59 6.02
C SER A 19 0.95 -3.63 4.97
N TYR A 20 0.04 -3.87 4.02
CA TYR A 20 0.19 -4.89 2.99
C TYR A 20 -0.24 -4.37 1.63
N ILE A 21 0.67 -4.40 0.69
CA ILE A 21 0.44 -4.08 -0.72
C ILE A 21 0.46 -5.39 -1.51
N PRO A 22 -0.70 -5.90 -1.97
CA PRO A 22 -0.81 -7.21 -2.61
C PRO A 22 -0.30 -7.21 -4.05
N GLU A 23 0.07 -8.41 -4.54
CA GLU A 23 0.43 -8.64 -5.93
C GLU A 23 -0.73 -8.35 -6.88
N ASP A 24 -1.90 -8.87 -6.56
CA ASP A 24 -3.12 -8.63 -7.34
C ASP A 24 -3.89 -7.44 -6.75
N ARG A 25 -3.59 -6.27 -7.32
CA ARG A 25 -4.20 -5.01 -6.88
C ARG A 25 -5.71 -4.97 -7.07
N GLN A 26 -6.23 -5.63 -8.13
CA GLN A 26 -7.65 -5.54 -8.49
C GLN A 26 -8.54 -6.45 -7.64
N ASN A 27 -8.04 -7.63 -7.27
CA ASN A 27 -8.81 -8.57 -6.46
C ASN A 27 -8.60 -8.37 -4.95
N TYR A 28 -7.42 -7.90 -4.52
CA TYR A 28 -7.07 -7.83 -3.10
C TYR A 28 -6.66 -6.43 -2.62
N GLY A 29 -6.27 -5.55 -3.53
CA GLY A 29 -5.75 -4.24 -3.17
C GLY A 29 -6.80 -3.15 -3.12
N ILE A 30 -7.80 -3.19 -4.00
CA ILE A 30 -8.74 -2.09 -4.20
C ILE A 30 -10.15 -2.64 -4.48
N VAL A 31 -11.18 -1.89 -4.15
CA VAL A 31 -12.57 -2.23 -4.50
C VAL A 31 -12.93 -1.49 -5.78
N MET A 32 -12.99 -2.23 -6.90
CA MET A 32 -13.07 -1.67 -8.25
C MET A 32 -14.30 -0.78 -8.50
N ASP A 33 -15.43 -1.10 -7.87
CA ASP A 33 -16.69 -0.38 -8.07
C ASP A 33 -16.90 0.77 -7.08
N PHE A 34 -15.97 0.95 -6.13
CA PHE A 34 -15.98 2.08 -5.21
C PHE A 34 -15.29 3.30 -5.85
N THR A 35 -15.63 4.47 -5.34
CA THR A 35 -14.94 5.71 -5.66
C THR A 35 -13.52 5.73 -5.11
N LEU A 36 -12.70 6.63 -5.61
CA LEU A 36 -11.35 6.84 -5.10
C LEU A 36 -11.36 7.26 -3.62
N SER A 37 -12.27 8.15 -3.21
CA SER A 37 -12.46 8.56 -1.82
C SER A 37 -12.76 7.34 -0.92
N GLU A 38 -13.70 6.51 -1.30
CA GLU A 38 -14.05 5.30 -0.53
C GLU A 38 -12.88 4.32 -0.42
N ASN A 39 -12.13 4.13 -1.50
CA ASN A 39 -10.95 3.27 -1.49
C ASN A 39 -9.81 3.80 -0.61
N LEU A 40 -9.55 5.09 -0.63
CA LEU A 40 -8.53 5.71 0.23
C LEU A 40 -8.89 5.62 1.72
N GLY A 41 -10.19 5.70 2.06
CA GLY A 41 -10.66 5.59 3.43
C GLY A 41 -10.85 4.16 3.97
N LEU A 42 -10.73 3.11 3.14
CA LEU A 42 -11.05 1.72 3.51
C LEU A 42 -10.35 1.19 4.78
N ARG A 43 -9.15 1.65 5.07
CA ARG A 43 -8.38 1.22 6.24
C ARG A 43 -8.72 1.99 7.51
N SER A 44 -9.42 3.12 7.37
CA SER A 44 -9.64 4.09 8.44
C SER A 44 -11.10 4.33 8.78
N TYR A 45 -12.05 3.77 8.02
CA TYR A 45 -13.48 4.05 8.11
C TYR A 45 -14.11 3.85 9.50
N PHE A 46 -13.52 3.03 10.36
CA PHE A 46 -14.08 2.65 11.66
C PHE A 46 -13.59 3.52 12.82
N ARG A 47 -12.67 4.45 12.57
CA ARG A 47 -12.05 5.33 13.59
C ARG A 47 -12.36 6.80 13.33
N GLU A 48 -12.24 7.64 14.36
CA GLU A 48 -12.31 9.08 14.20
C GLU A 48 -11.12 9.57 13.33
N PRO A 49 -11.30 10.60 12.51
CA PRO A 49 -12.54 11.40 12.34
C PRO A 49 -13.55 10.79 11.36
N PHE A 50 -13.28 9.64 10.74
CA PHE A 50 -14.06 9.05 9.65
C PHE A 50 -15.39 8.44 10.10
N SER A 51 -15.49 8.00 11.35
CA SER A 51 -16.71 7.43 11.89
C SER A 51 -16.91 7.84 13.34
N ARG A 52 -18.14 8.24 13.67
CA ARG A 52 -18.57 8.52 15.03
C ARG A 52 -19.85 7.78 15.34
N LYS A 53 -19.83 6.94 16.39
CA LYS A 53 -20.98 6.09 16.78
C LYS A 53 -21.56 5.24 15.64
N GLY A 54 -20.71 4.74 14.73
CA GLY A 54 -21.10 3.91 13.58
C GLY A 54 -21.64 4.68 12.37
N ILE A 55 -21.67 6.02 12.43
CA ILE A 55 -22.08 6.87 11.31
C ILE A 55 -20.82 7.40 10.64
N LEU A 56 -20.69 7.21 9.32
CA LEU A 56 -19.56 7.70 8.54
C LEU A 56 -19.67 9.22 8.29
N ASP A 57 -18.58 9.93 8.52
CA ASP A 57 -18.44 11.34 8.15
C ASP A 57 -17.89 11.46 6.74
N LYS A 58 -18.79 11.68 5.79
CA LYS A 58 -18.42 11.82 4.38
C LYS A 58 -17.50 13.00 4.11
N LYS A 59 -17.63 14.10 4.85
CA LYS A 59 -16.78 15.27 4.67
C LYS A 59 -15.34 14.97 5.10
N ALA A 60 -15.18 14.27 6.24
CA ALA A 60 -13.87 13.83 6.70
C ALA A 60 -13.20 12.87 5.69
N PHE A 61 -13.96 11.95 5.09
CA PHE A 61 -13.48 11.08 4.01
C PHE A 61 -13.03 11.85 2.79
N ASP A 62 -13.85 12.79 2.33
CA ASP A 62 -13.58 13.55 1.13
C ASP A 62 -12.34 14.45 1.31
N SER A 63 -12.23 15.16 2.44
CA SER A 63 -11.05 15.98 2.74
C SER A 63 -9.77 15.14 2.81
N TYR A 64 -9.82 13.99 3.48
CA TYR A 64 -8.69 13.07 3.55
C TYR A 64 -8.29 12.53 2.16
N ALA A 65 -9.27 12.21 1.32
CA ALA A 65 -9.01 11.73 -0.03
C ALA A 65 -8.40 12.81 -0.92
N GLU A 66 -8.83 14.07 -0.80
CA GLU A 66 -8.24 15.21 -1.52
C GLU A 66 -6.77 15.39 -1.14
N ASP A 67 -6.45 15.38 0.15
CA ASP A 67 -5.06 15.49 0.64
C ASP A 67 -4.18 14.37 0.09
N LEU A 68 -4.68 13.13 0.02
CA LEU A 68 -3.92 12.00 -0.51
C LEU A 68 -3.77 12.04 -2.03
N ILE A 69 -4.80 12.47 -2.76
CA ILE A 69 -4.75 12.64 -4.21
C ILE A 69 -3.62 13.59 -4.58
N ASP A 70 -3.54 14.73 -3.89
CA ASP A 70 -2.52 15.75 -4.13
C ASP A 70 -1.13 15.27 -3.69
N LYS A 71 -1.02 14.73 -2.48
CA LYS A 71 0.26 14.28 -1.89
C LYS A 71 0.94 13.18 -2.72
N TYR A 72 0.16 12.26 -3.29
CA TYR A 72 0.66 11.10 -4.02
C TYR A 72 0.54 11.23 -5.55
N ASP A 73 0.17 12.40 -6.07
CA ASP A 73 -0.06 12.66 -7.50
C ASP A 73 -0.94 11.55 -8.12
N ILE A 74 -2.11 11.30 -7.53
CA ILE A 74 -3.06 10.30 -8.04
C ILE A 74 -3.94 10.97 -9.09
N ARG A 75 -3.79 10.56 -10.34
CA ARG A 75 -4.56 11.13 -11.45
C ARG A 75 -5.85 10.37 -11.67
N SER A 76 -6.95 11.09 -11.73
CA SER A 76 -8.29 10.55 -11.88
C SER A 76 -9.18 11.52 -12.68
N GLY A 77 -10.14 10.98 -13.46
CA GLY A 77 -10.94 11.79 -14.36
C GLY A 77 -11.96 12.71 -13.67
N GLN A 78 -12.43 12.34 -12.48
CA GLN A 78 -13.44 13.05 -11.71
C GLN A 78 -13.00 13.29 -10.24
N GLY A 79 -11.68 13.41 -10.03
CA GLY A 79 -11.11 13.56 -8.70
C GLY A 79 -11.52 12.43 -7.77
N LEU A 80 -11.84 12.78 -6.53
CA LEU A 80 -12.24 11.83 -5.47
C LEU A 80 -13.50 11.00 -5.80
N ARG A 81 -14.32 11.43 -6.76
CA ARG A 81 -15.56 10.72 -7.20
C ARG A 81 -15.32 9.73 -8.33
N THR A 82 -14.11 9.63 -8.83
CA THR A 82 -13.76 8.66 -9.88
C THR A 82 -14.00 7.24 -9.39
N VAL A 83 -14.77 6.46 -10.11
CA VAL A 83 -14.88 5.00 -9.86
C VAL A 83 -13.57 4.36 -10.28
N VAL A 84 -12.92 3.64 -9.36
CA VAL A 84 -11.54 3.19 -9.51
C VAL A 84 -11.34 2.24 -10.70
N ARG A 85 -12.36 1.52 -11.12
CA ARG A 85 -12.33 0.68 -12.32
C ARG A 85 -11.92 1.46 -13.59
N SER A 86 -12.24 2.75 -13.67
CA SER A 86 -11.91 3.60 -14.83
C SER A 86 -10.50 4.20 -14.79
N MET A 87 -9.74 3.98 -13.71
CA MET A 87 -8.39 4.50 -13.54
C MET A 87 -7.35 3.58 -14.17
N SER A 88 -6.22 4.16 -14.60
CA SER A 88 -5.07 3.37 -15.03
C SER A 88 -4.48 2.53 -13.89
N GLY A 89 -3.84 1.40 -14.23
CA GLY A 89 -3.21 0.52 -13.25
C GLY A 89 -2.19 1.24 -12.36
N GLY A 90 -1.42 2.19 -12.90
CA GLY A 90 -0.47 3.00 -12.13
C GLY A 90 -1.17 3.88 -11.10
N ASN A 91 -2.29 4.52 -11.43
CA ASN A 91 -3.03 5.33 -10.47
C ASN A 91 -3.80 4.49 -9.44
N GLN A 92 -4.30 3.31 -9.82
CA GLN A 92 -4.83 2.34 -8.87
C GLN A 92 -3.78 1.93 -7.85
N GLN A 93 -2.55 1.64 -8.29
CA GLN A 93 -1.45 1.26 -7.43
C GLN A 93 -1.01 2.41 -6.51
N LYS A 94 -0.93 3.65 -7.03
CA LYS A 94 -0.67 4.84 -6.21
C LYS A 94 -1.71 5.00 -5.09
N ALA A 95 -2.99 4.76 -5.38
CA ALA A 95 -4.05 4.85 -4.38
C ALA A 95 -3.91 3.79 -3.28
N ILE A 96 -3.55 2.54 -3.64
CA ILE A 96 -3.28 1.48 -2.66
C ILE A 96 -2.10 1.86 -1.77
N ILE A 97 -0.98 2.27 -2.37
CA ILE A 97 0.25 2.61 -1.65
C ILE A 97 0.02 3.83 -0.74
N ALA A 98 -0.62 4.88 -1.25
CA ALA A 98 -0.98 6.05 -0.46
C ALA A 98 -1.77 5.66 0.80
N ARG A 99 -2.84 4.89 0.62
CA ARG A 99 -3.66 4.40 1.73
C ARG A 99 -2.86 3.59 2.75
N GLU A 100 -1.96 2.72 2.30
CA GLU A 100 -1.17 1.86 3.19
C GLU A 100 -0.04 2.62 3.90
N ILE A 101 0.61 3.58 3.25
CA ILE A 101 1.62 4.45 3.88
C ILE A 101 1.01 5.30 5.00
N GLU A 102 -0.18 5.86 4.77
CA GLU A 102 -0.87 6.71 5.74
C GLU A 102 -1.43 5.95 6.96
N GLN A 103 -1.28 4.62 7.00
CA GLN A 103 -1.52 3.88 8.26
C GLN A 103 -0.38 4.03 9.26
N GLU A 104 0.76 4.62 8.88
CA GLU A 104 1.96 4.79 9.71
C GLU A 104 2.44 3.49 10.35
N SER A 105 2.33 2.39 9.61
CA SER A 105 2.69 1.05 10.07
C SER A 105 4.20 0.89 10.27
N ASP A 106 4.60 0.11 11.29
CA ASP A 106 6.01 -0.21 11.57
C ASP A 106 6.60 -1.16 10.53
N LEU A 107 5.77 -2.07 10.00
CA LEU A 107 6.14 -3.04 8.95
C LEU A 107 5.26 -2.86 7.72
N MET A 108 5.89 -2.69 6.57
CA MET A 108 5.20 -2.65 5.28
C MET A 108 5.64 -3.82 4.41
N ILE A 109 4.69 -4.59 3.90
CA ILE A 109 4.92 -5.74 3.02
C ILE A 109 4.47 -5.36 1.61
N PHE A 110 5.40 -5.34 0.69
CA PHE A 110 5.16 -5.09 -0.74
C PHE A 110 5.33 -6.39 -1.53
N VAL A 111 4.29 -6.84 -2.21
CA VAL A 111 4.35 -8.03 -3.06
C VAL A 111 4.12 -7.62 -4.50
N GLN A 112 5.15 -7.75 -5.35
CA GLN A 112 5.12 -7.39 -6.77
C GLN A 112 4.60 -5.96 -7.02
N PRO A 113 5.04 -4.92 -6.26
CA PRO A 113 4.38 -3.62 -6.24
C PRO A 113 4.39 -2.89 -7.57
N THR A 114 5.35 -3.22 -8.46
CA THR A 114 5.54 -2.55 -9.75
C THR A 114 5.04 -3.35 -10.94
N ARG A 115 4.52 -4.56 -10.72
CA ARG A 115 4.10 -5.47 -11.79
C ARG A 115 3.08 -4.84 -12.75
N GLY A 116 3.43 -4.83 -14.06
CA GLY A 116 2.54 -4.36 -15.13
C GLY A 116 2.31 -2.85 -15.12
N LEU A 117 3.26 -2.08 -14.62
CA LEU A 117 3.22 -0.62 -14.61
C LEU A 117 4.22 -0.03 -15.61
N ASP A 118 3.99 1.22 -15.96
CA ASP A 118 4.95 2.02 -16.75
C ASP A 118 6.16 2.48 -15.91
N ILE A 119 7.24 2.86 -16.58
CA ILE A 119 8.51 3.23 -15.95
C ILE A 119 8.34 4.36 -14.93
N GLY A 120 7.54 5.37 -15.25
CA GLY A 120 7.32 6.51 -14.34
C GLY A 120 6.60 6.10 -13.05
N ALA A 121 5.63 5.18 -13.14
CA ALA A 121 4.95 4.63 -11.99
C ALA A 121 5.89 3.76 -11.14
N ILE A 122 6.74 2.93 -11.78
CA ILE A 122 7.76 2.10 -11.12
C ILE A 122 8.71 2.96 -10.28
N GLU A 123 9.30 3.99 -10.89
CA GLU A 123 10.23 4.90 -10.20
C GLU A 123 9.57 5.62 -9.02
N ASN A 124 8.32 6.04 -9.19
CA ASN A 124 7.57 6.68 -8.12
C ASN A 124 7.38 5.74 -6.93
N ILE A 125 6.97 4.49 -7.16
CA ILE A 125 6.74 3.49 -6.13
C ILE A 125 8.03 3.14 -5.40
N ARG A 126 9.14 2.90 -6.12
CA ARG A 126 10.45 2.64 -5.51
C ARG A 126 10.89 3.78 -4.60
N ARG A 127 10.72 5.02 -5.05
CA ARG A 127 11.04 6.21 -4.24
C ARG A 127 10.21 6.31 -2.98
N GLN A 128 8.92 6.01 -3.05
CA GLN A 128 8.05 6.00 -1.87
C GLN A 128 8.46 4.90 -0.88
N MET A 129 8.75 3.69 -1.36
CA MET A 129 9.19 2.56 -0.54
C MET A 129 10.51 2.87 0.19
N ILE A 130 11.50 3.41 -0.54
CA ILE A 130 12.77 3.85 0.02
C ILE A 130 12.55 4.97 1.05
N GLY A 131 11.68 5.93 0.75
CA GLY A 131 11.35 7.02 1.68
C GLY A 131 10.71 6.54 2.99
N GLU A 132 9.94 5.47 2.97
CA GLU A 132 9.39 4.88 4.21
C GLU A 132 10.46 4.11 5.00
N ARG A 133 11.38 3.40 4.30
CA ARG A 133 12.56 2.80 4.92
C ARG A 133 13.43 3.85 5.64
N ASP A 134 13.68 4.97 4.98
CA ASP A 134 14.52 6.04 5.52
C ASP A 134 13.90 6.75 6.75
N LYS A 135 12.59 6.62 6.92
CA LYS A 135 11.87 7.00 8.15
C LYS A 135 11.99 5.97 9.28
N GLY A 136 12.73 4.89 9.07
CA GLY A 136 12.97 3.84 10.06
C GLY A 136 11.93 2.71 10.07
N LYS A 137 11.06 2.62 9.05
CA LYS A 137 10.11 1.51 8.94
C LYS A 137 10.77 0.26 8.38
N ALA A 138 10.31 -0.91 8.82
CA ALA A 138 10.73 -2.18 8.25
C ALA A 138 9.97 -2.42 6.93
N ILE A 139 10.73 -2.70 5.85
CA ILE A 139 10.16 -3.00 4.54
C ILE A 139 10.49 -4.45 4.17
N LEU A 140 9.44 -5.24 3.87
CA LEU A 140 9.59 -6.55 3.24
C LEU A 140 9.14 -6.45 1.80
N LEU A 141 10.09 -6.46 0.86
CA LEU A 141 9.84 -6.50 -0.57
C LEU A 141 9.91 -7.95 -1.08
N ILE A 142 8.86 -8.41 -1.74
CA ILE A 142 8.80 -9.69 -2.45
C ILE A 142 8.60 -9.35 -3.93
N SER A 143 9.62 -9.60 -4.74
CA SER A 143 9.60 -9.31 -6.18
C SER A 143 10.26 -10.42 -6.99
N LEU A 144 9.81 -10.59 -8.23
CA LEU A 144 10.43 -11.42 -9.25
C LEU A 144 11.39 -10.61 -10.15
N GLU A 145 11.35 -9.28 -10.03
CA GLU A 145 12.17 -8.37 -10.80
C GLU A 145 13.50 -8.12 -10.06
N LEU A 146 14.58 -8.69 -10.58
CA LEU A 146 15.90 -8.60 -9.93
C LEU A 146 16.37 -7.15 -9.79
N ASP A 147 16.15 -6.32 -10.80
CA ASP A 147 16.54 -4.90 -10.77
C ASP A 147 15.81 -4.13 -9.66
N GLU A 148 14.54 -4.43 -9.42
CA GLU A 148 13.79 -3.83 -8.33
C GLU A 148 14.39 -4.18 -6.96
N ILE A 149 14.77 -5.46 -6.79
CA ILE A 149 15.38 -5.94 -5.56
C ILE A 149 16.75 -5.28 -5.33
N MET A 150 17.59 -5.24 -6.38
CA MET A 150 18.93 -4.65 -6.30
C MET A 150 18.91 -3.14 -6.02
N ASP A 151 17.95 -2.42 -6.58
CA ASP A 151 17.81 -0.98 -6.38
C ASP A 151 17.25 -0.59 -5.01
N CYS A 152 16.49 -1.48 -4.35
CA CYS A 152 15.69 -1.10 -3.18
C CYS A 152 16.12 -1.78 -1.87
N ALA A 153 16.78 -2.96 -1.93
CA ALA A 153 16.99 -3.79 -0.75
C ALA A 153 18.38 -3.61 -0.14
N ASP A 154 18.45 -3.54 1.19
CA ASP A 154 19.73 -3.59 1.93
C ASP A 154 20.19 -5.05 2.15
N THR A 155 19.24 -5.98 2.14
CA THR A 155 19.50 -7.42 2.31
C THR A 155 18.57 -8.23 1.43
N ILE A 156 19.13 -9.15 0.67
CA ILE A 156 18.42 -10.01 -0.27
C ILE A 156 18.36 -11.44 0.28
N GLY A 157 17.17 -12.03 0.27
CA GLY A 157 16.95 -13.45 0.53
C GLY A 157 16.43 -14.14 -0.71
N VAL A 158 17.05 -15.25 -1.12
CA VAL A 158 16.58 -16.06 -2.24
C VAL A 158 15.81 -17.27 -1.73
N ILE A 159 14.60 -17.46 -2.25
CA ILE A 159 13.71 -18.56 -1.87
C ILE A 159 13.49 -19.47 -3.09
N TYR A 160 13.64 -20.77 -2.89
CA TYR A 160 13.32 -21.79 -3.88
C TYR A 160 12.66 -23.01 -3.21
N ASN A 161 11.55 -23.48 -3.78
CA ASN A 161 10.76 -24.60 -3.23
C ASN A 161 10.44 -24.44 -1.72
N GLY A 162 10.02 -23.25 -1.29
CA GLY A 162 9.67 -22.95 0.10
C GLY A 162 10.86 -22.91 1.08
N LYS A 163 12.09 -22.95 0.58
CA LYS A 163 13.31 -22.86 1.40
C LYS A 163 14.14 -21.66 1.01
N LYS A 164 14.69 -20.99 2.00
CA LYS A 164 15.69 -19.94 1.77
C LYS A 164 17.02 -20.60 1.39
N ILE A 165 17.49 -20.32 0.17
CA ILE A 165 18.71 -20.94 -0.41
C ILE A 165 19.91 -20.00 -0.44
N GLY A 166 19.71 -18.70 -0.23
CA GLY A 166 20.78 -17.71 -0.26
C GLY A 166 20.46 -16.43 0.49
N ARG A 167 21.49 -15.67 0.84
CA ARG A 167 21.42 -14.33 1.40
C ARG A 167 22.59 -13.50 0.87
N ALA A 168 22.32 -12.26 0.48
CA ALA A 168 23.32 -11.25 0.15
C ALA A 168 22.99 -9.93 0.86
N HIS A 169 24.02 -9.12 1.08
CA HIS A 169 23.90 -7.71 1.43
C HIS A 169 24.27 -6.90 0.21
N VAL A 170 23.52 -5.84 -0.08
CA VAL A 170 23.76 -4.92 -1.20
C VAL A 170 24.48 -3.70 -0.66
#